data_6be4c8eafdb298201e80f2877c4fc4b5
#
_entry.id   6be4c8eafdb298201e80f2877c4fc4b5
#
_cell.length_a   1.000
_cell.length_b   1.000
_cell.length_c   1.000
_cell.angle_alpha   90.00
_cell.angle_beta   90.00
_cell.angle_gamma   90.00
#
_symmetry.space_group_name_H-M   'P 1'
#
loop_
_entity.id
_entity.type
_entity.pdbx_description
1 polymer ?
#
loop_
_entity_poly.entity_id
_entity_poly.type
_entity_poly.pdbx_seq_one_letter_code
_entity_poly.pdbx_strand_id
1 'polypeptide(L)'
;MDPEPPEPSTGVDSVPRQPPSAHSGPDAQAPSAGGASGTMSQDTEVDMKEVELNEMEPEKQPMNAASGAAVAVVAAGGAEKNGLVKIKVAGSRGWVRTRWALLLLFWLGWLGMLAGAVVIIVRAPRCRELPAQSWWHKGALYRIGDLQAFQGRDAGDLAGLKGRLDYLSTLKVKGIVLGPIHENQEDDVAGTNLEQIHPALGSKEDFDSLLQSAKKKSIRVILDLTPNYRGQNPWFLPDEITTVATKVEDALKFWMQAGVDGFQFRDVGNLTNASSFLAKWQDMTKNISEDRLLIAGTESSDLHQIRSLLESTKDLLLTSSYLSNPSFTGKHVEFLVTQYLNTTGSRWCSWSLSQTGLLTSFVPAQLLRLYQLLLFTLPGTPVFSYGDEIGLEAAVPPGQPLKAPVMLWDESSFPNTSRSVSSSKTVKAQSQDPGSLLSLFRRLSDQRSKERSLLHGDFHILSSGPDLFSYVRQWDQNERFLVVLNFGNVGQPAKLGTSSLPTSTSLPARVDLMLSTQPGRKESASVELEHLTLEPHEGLLLRFPYVA
;
A
#
# COMPACT_ATOMS: atom_id res chain seq x y z
N MET A 1 -14.06 -29.25 -64.31
CA MET A 1 -13.36 -30.56 -64.39
C MET A 1 -12.97 -30.87 -62.96
N ASP A 2 -13.93 -31.51 -62.27
CA ASP A 2 -13.70 -32.20 -61.01
C ASP A 2 -12.91 -33.50 -61.29
N PRO A 3 -12.28 -34.09 -60.26
CA PRO A 3 -12.98 -35.18 -59.60
C PRO A 3 -12.82 -35.19 -58.07
N GLU A 4 -13.88 -35.70 -57.49
CA GLU A 4 -14.25 -36.09 -56.15
C GLU A 4 -13.43 -37.30 -55.61
N PRO A 5 -13.60 -37.65 -54.30
CA PRO A 5 -12.68 -38.46 -53.50
C PRO A 5 -12.99 -39.97 -53.45
N PRO A 6 -12.33 -40.76 -52.65
CA PRO A 6 -12.95 -41.97 -52.09
C PRO A 6 -12.90 -42.08 -50.56
N GLU A 7 -14.04 -42.36 -49.98
CA GLU A 7 -14.29 -43.10 -48.72
C GLU A 7 -14.41 -44.62 -49.02
N PRO A 8 -14.71 -45.50 -48.02
CA PRO A 8 -14.05 -45.79 -46.73
C PRO A 8 -13.78 -47.31 -46.62
N SER A 9 -13.17 -47.78 -45.56
CA SER A 9 -13.26 -49.21 -45.21
C SER A 9 -13.34 -49.47 -43.69
N THR A 10 -14.34 -50.18 -43.39
CA THR A 10 -14.87 -50.76 -42.16
C THR A 10 -14.01 -51.91 -41.60
N GLY A 11 -14.19 -52.19 -40.30
CA GLY A 11 -13.92 -53.44 -39.60
C GLY A 11 -13.54 -53.24 -38.15
N VAL A 12 -14.43 -53.31 -37.24
CA VAL A 12 -15.07 -54.43 -36.53
C VAL A 12 -14.20 -55.01 -35.40
N ASP A 13 -14.76 -54.96 -34.23
CA ASP A 13 -14.93 -55.83 -33.05
C ASP A 13 -13.94 -55.64 -31.91
N SER A 14 -14.41 -55.47 -30.77
CA SER A 14 -15.34 -55.93 -29.79
C SER A 14 -14.72 -56.06 -28.37
N VAL A 15 -15.37 -55.48 -27.43
CA VAL A 15 -15.83 -55.95 -26.08
C VAL A 15 -14.82 -56.06 -24.90
N PRO A 16 -15.33 -55.81 -23.69
CA PRO A 16 -14.63 -55.28 -22.50
C PRO A 16 -14.31 -56.37 -21.45
N ARG A 17 -13.48 -56.02 -20.48
CA ARG A 17 -13.41 -56.74 -19.20
C ARG A 17 -13.32 -55.80 -18.00
N GLN A 18 -14.26 -56.04 -17.11
CA GLN A 18 -14.34 -55.53 -15.75
C GLN A 18 -13.49 -56.36 -14.77
N PRO A 19 -13.39 -55.93 -13.48
CA PRO A 19 -12.26 -56.15 -12.56
C PRO A 19 -12.44 -57.38 -11.65
N PRO A 20 -11.54 -57.66 -10.74
CA PRO A 20 -11.89 -58.37 -9.53
C PRO A 20 -11.65 -57.60 -8.24
N SER A 21 -12.60 -57.83 -7.36
CA SER A 21 -12.81 -57.37 -6.01
C SER A 21 -11.92 -58.06 -4.96
N ALA A 22 -11.69 -57.29 -3.87
CA ALA A 22 -11.72 -57.61 -2.45
C ALA A 22 -11.00 -58.89 -1.89
N HIS A 23 -10.22 -58.64 -0.82
CA HIS A 23 -10.27 -59.44 0.43
C HIS A 23 -9.71 -58.61 1.61
N SER A 24 -10.57 -58.28 2.54
CA SER A 24 -10.72 -58.49 3.98
C SER A 24 -9.45 -58.64 4.86
N GLY A 25 -9.43 -57.88 5.96
CA GLY A 25 -8.57 -57.78 7.12
C GLY A 25 -8.33 -59.09 7.90
N PRO A 26 -7.87 -59.09 9.17
CA PRO A 26 -8.47 -58.42 10.32
C PRO A 26 -7.52 -57.85 11.42
N ASP A 27 -8.10 -57.09 12.33
CA ASP A 27 -7.94 -56.92 13.79
C ASP A 27 -6.56 -57.13 14.48
N ALA A 28 -6.18 -56.15 15.33
CA ALA A 28 -6.23 -56.32 16.80
C ALA A 28 -5.54 -55.19 17.60
N GLN A 29 -6.30 -54.62 18.52
CA GLN A 29 -5.98 -54.31 19.92
C GLN A 29 -4.96 -53.22 20.29
N ALA A 30 -5.52 -52.22 20.99
CA ALA A 30 -4.85 -51.40 22.00
C ALA A 30 -4.47 -52.19 23.25
N PRO A 31 -3.52 -51.72 24.08
CA PRO A 31 -3.96 -51.22 25.37
C PRO A 31 -3.26 -49.92 25.89
N SER A 32 -4.08 -49.12 26.52
CA SER A 32 -4.06 -48.37 27.77
C SER A 32 -2.77 -48.00 28.46
N ALA A 33 -2.77 -46.69 28.83
CA ALA A 33 -2.46 -46.10 30.13
C ALA A 33 -1.00 -45.93 30.58
N GLY A 34 -0.70 -44.70 30.96
CA GLY A 34 0.44 -44.36 31.79
C GLY A 34 0.76 -42.88 31.74
N GLY A 35 0.25 -42.12 32.72
CA GLY A 35 0.45 -40.69 32.86
C GLY A 35 1.84 -40.29 33.34
N ALA A 36 2.20 -39.05 33.10
CA ALA A 36 2.94 -38.17 34.04
C ALA A 36 3.08 -36.77 33.37
N SER A 37 2.49 -35.83 33.98
CA SER A 37 2.96 -34.53 34.48
C SER A 37 4.22 -33.96 33.82
N GLY A 38 4.12 -32.73 33.32
CA GLY A 38 5.30 -31.94 33.06
C GLY A 38 5.03 -30.64 32.27
N THR A 39 4.75 -29.57 33.00
CA THR A 39 5.13 -28.16 32.78
C THR A 39 4.68 -27.42 31.50
N MET A 40 3.85 -26.45 31.81
CA MET A 40 3.49 -25.25 31.02
C MET A 40 4.71 -24.52 30.47
N SER A 41 4.68 -24.19 29.18
CA SER A 41 5.35 -23.03 28.64
C SER A 41 4.27 -22.01 28.28
N GLN A 42 4.29 -20.90 28.96
CA GLN A 42 3.51 -19.73 28.66
C GLN A 42 4.12 -19.00 27.42
N ASP A 43 3.42 -19.01 26.33
CA ASP A 43 3.64 -18.06 25.23
C ASP A 43 3.04 -16.73 25.65
N THR A 44 3.90 -15.74 25.79
CA THR A 44 3.56 -14.37 26.15
C THR A 44 3.02 -13.64 24.91
N GLU A 45 1.72 -13.60 24.76
CA GLU A 45 1.04 -12.64 23.90
C GLU A 45 1.24 -11.23 24.46
N VAL A 46 1.94 -10.40 23.72
CA VAL A 46 2.05 -8.97 24.01
C VAL A 46 0.83 -8.27 23.43
N ASP A 47 -0.18 -8.14 24.26
CA ASP A 47 -1.37 -7.31 24.03
C ASP A 47 -0.98 -5.84 24.22
N MET A 48 -0.89 -5.08 23.14
CA MET A 48 -0.75 -3.62 23.19
C MET A 48 -2.10 -2.99 23.52
N LYS A 49 -2.42 -2.94 24.79
CA LYS A 49 -3.49 -2.07 25.32
C LYS A 49 -3.04 -0.62 25.27
N GLU A 50 -3.95 0.21 24.78
CA GLU A 50 -3.94 1.66 24.90
C GLU A 50 -3.51 2.12 26.29
N VAL A 51 -2.56 3.04 26.31
CA VAL A 51 -2.18 3.76 27.53
C VAL A 51 -3.24 4.83 27.77
N GLU A 52 -4.26 4.51 28.55
CA GLU A 52 -5.08 5.51 29.21
C GLU A 52 -4.22 6.28 30.20
N LEU A 53 -4.14 7.59 30.01
CA LEU A 53 -3.60 8.52 30.99
C LEU A 53 -4.53 8.53 32.21
N ASN A 54 -4.22 7.71 33.19
CA ASN A 54 -4.80 7.87 34.52
C ASN A 54 -4.21 9.10 35.18
N GLU A 55 -5.08 10.08 35.42
CA GLU A 55 -4.83 11.17 36.35
C GLU A 55 -4.46 10.60 37.71
N MET A 56 -3.22 10.84 38.15
CA MET A 56 -2.78 10.53 39.51
C MET A 56 -3.34 11.60 40.47
N GLU A 57 -4.42 11.26 41.14
CA GLU A 57 -4.79 11.97 42.35
C GLU A 57 -3.67 11.84 43.41
N PRO A 58 -3.35 12.91 44.13
CA PRO A 58 -2.34 12.84 45.19
C PRO A 58 -2.91 12.14 46.41
N GLU A 59 -2.45 10.93 46.64
CA GLU A 59 -2.71 10.16 47.86
C GLU A 59 -2.11 10.87 49.07
N LYS A 60 -2.98 11.36 49.95
CA LYS A 60 -2.64 11.89 51.26
C LYS A 60 -2.15 10.74 52.16
N GLN A 61 -0.85 10.60 52.32
CA GLN A 61 -0.31 9.83 53.44
C GLN A 61 -0.23 10.68 54.70
N PRO A 62 -0.69 10.19 55.83
CA PRO A 62 -0.60 10.90 57.09
C PRO A 62 0.84 10.88 57.63
N MET A 63 1.32 12.06 58.00
CA MET A 63 2.56 12.20 58.77
C MET A 63 2.41 11.50 60.13
N ASN A 64 2.97 10.31 60.27
CA ASN A 64 3.23 9.77 61.57
C ASN A 64 4.58 10.29 62.06
N ALA A 65 4.48 11.13 63.08
CA ALA A 65 5.59 11.40 63.98
C ALA A 65 5.91 10.13 64.73
N ALA A 66 7.10 9.62 64.58
CA ALA A 66 7.69 8.83 65.66
C ALA A 66 9.18 8.59 65.42
N SER A 67 9.78 8.88 66.46
CA SER A 67 10.87 8.21 67.17
C SER A 67 12.27 8.44 66.61
N GLY A 68 12.92 9.19 67.47
CA GLY A 68 14.35 9.29 67.58
C GLY A 68 15.00 7.94 67.74
N ALA A 69 15.98 7.69 66.93
CA ALA A 69 17.04 6.77 67.26
C ALA A 69 18.13 7.59 67.92
N ALA A 70 18.18 7.42 69.25
CA ALA A 70 19.28 7.92 70.09
C ALA A 70 20.53 7.13 69.70
N VAL A 71 21.47 7.76 69.05
CA VAL A 71 22.85 7.29 68.97
C VAL A 71 23.54 7.81 70.22
N ALA A 72 23.82 6.92 71.13
CA ALA A 72 24.64 7.20 72.31
C ALA A 72 26.07 7.50 71.81
N VAL A 73 26.47 8.74 71.92
CA VAL A 73 27.86 9.14 71.79
C VAL A 73 28.39 9.23 73.22
N VAL A 74 29.33 8.33 73.50
CA VAL A 74 30.14 8.34 74.74
C VAL A 74 30.82 9.71 74.82
N ALA A 75 30.50 10.43 75.89
CA ALA A 75 31.12 11.71 76.23
C ALA A 75 32.54 11.52 76.73
N ALA A 76 33.47 12.11 76.01
CA ALA A 76 34.73 12.57 76.63
C ALA A 76 34.71 14.09 76.60
N GLY A 77 34.89 14.64 77.74
CA GLY A 77 34.66 16.01 78.17
C GLY A 77 35.11 17.14 77.26
N GLY A 78 34.28 18.14 77.25
CA GLY A 78 34.68 19.47 76.85
C GLY A 78 34.08 20.00 75.57
N ALA A 79 32.76 20.30 75.54
CA ALA A 79 32.21 21.16 74.53
C ALA A 79 30.77 21.66 74.82
N GLU A 80 30.56 22.23 75.97
CA GLU A 80 29.27 22.86 76.33
C GLU A 80 29.06 24.28 75.79
N LYS A 81 29.91 24.74 74.86
CA LYS A 81 29.76 26.10 74.23
C LYS A 81 29.39 26.13 72.79
N ASN A 82 29.45 25.03 72.00
CA ASN A 82 29.22 25.08 70.56
C ASN A 82 27.77 24.78 70.13
N GLY A 83 26.98 24.10 70.94
CA GLY A 83 25.57 23.82 70.66
C GLY A 83 24.65 25.06 70.71
N LEU A 84 24.88 25.86 71.78
CA LEU A 84 24.10 27.13 71.95
C LEU A 84 24.41 28.21 70.92
N VAL A 85 25.60 28.25 70.35
CA VAL A 85 25.99 29.15 69.32
C VAL A 85 25.30 28.80 67.99
N LYS A 86 25.17 27.51 67.64
CA LYS A 86 24.46 27.06 66.44
C LYS A 86 22.95 27.39 66.50
N ILE A 87 22.31 27.21 67.64
CA ILE A 87 20.89 27.54 67.82
C ILE A 87 20.67 29.05 67.79
N LYS A 88 21.54 29.86 68.36
CA LYS A 88 21.48 31.32 68.29
C LYS A 88 21.70 31.86 66.89
N VAL A 89 22.58 31.28 66.09
CA VAL A 89 22.80 31.66 64.69
C VAL A 89 21.58 31.32 63.82
N ALA A 90 20.96 30.15 64.00
CA ALA A 90 19.78 29.74 63.28
C ALA A 90 18.53 30.62 63.57
N GLY A 91 18.44 31.21 64.77
CA GLY A 91 17.38 32.13 65.19
C GLY A 91 17.72 33.61 65.00
N SER A 92 18.89 33.96 64.57
CA SER A 92 19.27 35.37 64.35
C SER A 92 18.42 36.01 63.25
N ARG A 93 17.99 37.29 63.43
CA ARG A 93 17.19 38.01 62.43
C ARG A 93 17.88 38.07 61.06
N GLY A 94 19.19 38.05 61.01
CA GLY A 94 19.97 38.00 59.76
C GLY A 94 19.79 36.64 59.05
N TRP A 95 19.91 35.53 59.73
CA TRP A 95 19.78 34.18 59.18
C TRP A 95 18.35 33.87 58.65
N VAL A 96 17.33 34.35 59.39
CA VAL A 96 15.93 34.26 58.94
C VAL A 96 15.71 35.03 57.63
N ARG A 97 16.26 36.24 57.50
CA ARG A 97 16.18 37.05 56.28
C ARG A 97 16.90 36.37 55.12
N THR A 98 18.08 35.79 55.34
CA THR A 98 18.83 35.09 54.30
C THR A 98 18.09 33.84 53.83
N ARG A 99 17.46 33.10 54.74
CA ARG A 99 16.64 31.92 54.39
C ARG A 99 15.43 32.30 53.55
N TRP A 100 14.73 33.36 53.91
CA TRP A 100 13.62 33.88 53.11
C TRP A 100 14.08 34.41 51.76
N ALA A 101 15.21 35.09 51.71
CA ALA A 101 15.79 35.55 50.45
C ALA A 101 16.16 34.39 49.50
N LEU A 102 16.77 33.34 50.03
CA LEU A 102 17.10 32.13 49.27
C LEU A 102 15.85 31.38 48.77
N LEU A 103 14.79 31.30 49.60
CA LEU A 103 13.51 30.73 49.22
C LEU A 103 12.84 31.56 48.10
N LEU A 104 12.84 32.88 48.21
CA LEU A 104 12.33 33.79 47.18
C LEU A 104 13.11 33.65 45.89
N LEU A 105 14.43 33.60 45.95
CA LEU A 105 15.30 33.43 44.79
C LEU A 105 15.07 32.06 44.12
N PHE A 106 14.90 31.01 44.89
CA PHE A 106 14.54 29.66 44.41
C PHE A 106 13.19 29.69 43.66
N TRP A 107 12.16 30.27 44.29
CA TRP A 107 10.84 30.33 43.67
C TRP A 107 10.81 31.24 42.43
N LEU A 108 11.54 32.36 42.42
CA LEU A 108 11.69 33.22 41.26
C LEU A 108 12.43 32.51 40.12
N GLY A 109 13.47 31.76 40.43
CA GLY A 109 14.18 30.92 39.46
C GLY A 109 13.27 29.84 38.86
N TRP A 110 12.49 29.18 39.72
CA TRP A 110 11.54 28.15 39.26
C TRP A 110 10.41 28.74 38.39
N LEU A 111 9.82 29.90 38.82
CA LEU A 111 8.83 30.63 38.03
C LEU A 111 9.40 31.15 36.72
N GLY A 112 10.65 31.63 36.71
CA GLY A 112 11.35 32.05 35.50
C GLY A 112 11.55 30.90 34.52
N MET A 113 11.91 29.71 35.00
CA MET A 113 12.04 28.48 34.19
C MET A 113 10.67 28.06 33.65
N LEU A 114 9.62 28.11 34.46
CA LEU A 114 8.25 27.79 34.03
C LEU A 114 7.77 28.79 32.96
N ALA A 115 7.99 30.08 33.16
CA ALA A 115 7.64 31.11 32.18
C ALA A 115 8.43 30.90 30.87
N GLY A 116 9.72 30.58 30.96
CA GLY A 116 10.54 30.21 29.80
C GLY A 116 10.00 29.01 29.05
N ALA A 117 9.60 27.96 29.75
CA ALA A 117 8.99 26.79 29.14
C ALA A 117 7.66 27.14 28.43
N VAL A 118 6.80 27.95 29.07
CA VAL A 118 5.55 28.42 28.44
C VAL A 118 5.84 29.24 27.18
N VAL A 119 6.81 30.15 27.23
CA VAL A 119 7.20 30.93 26.05
C VAL A 119 7.69 30.04 24.91
N ILE A 120 8.50 29.01 25.21
CA ILE A 120 8.98 28.03 24.22
C ILE A 120 7.78 27.28 23.61
N ILE A 121 6.86 26.78 24.44
CA ILE A 121 5.67 26.05 23.97
C ILE A 121 4.76 26.94 23.10
N VAL A 122 4.54 28.20 23.48
CA VAL A 122 3.68 29.12 22.74
C VAL A 122 4.32 29.56 21.41
N ARG A 123 5.67 29.71 21.39
CA ARG A 123 6.42 30.09 20.19
C ARG A 123 6.80 28.92 19.31
N ALA A 124 6.72 27.69 19.82
CA ALA A 124 6.99 26.50 19.01
C ALA A 124 6.03 26.48 17.79
N PRO A 125 6.55 26.31 16.58
CA PRO A 125 5.70 26.21 15.40
C PRO A 125 4.76 25.02 15.56
N ARG A 126 3.46 25.28 15.39
CA ARG A 126 2.45 24.20 15.48
C ARG A 126 2.57 23.29 14.28
N CYS A 127 2.60 21.98 14.52
CA CYS A 127 2.54 21.02 13.45
C CYS A 127 1.22 21.15 12.66
N ARG A 128 1.29 20.99 11.35
CA ARG A 128 0.11 20.96 10.47
C ARG A 128 -0.72 19.72 10.85
N GLU A 129 -2.03 19.92 11.00
CA GLU A 129 -2.95 18.79 11.26
C GLU A 129 -2.91 17.79 10.11
N LEU A 130 -2.93 16.50 10.47
CA LEU A 130 -2.95 15.44 9.46
C LEU A 130 -4.29 15.49 8.72
N PRO A 131 -4.29 15.44 7.39
CA PRO A 131 -5.53 15.35 6.63
C PRO A 131 -6.28 14.06 6.98
N ALA A 132 -7.60 14.12 7.01
CA ALA A 132 -8.42 12.92 7.10
C ALA A 132 -8.08 11.98 5.95
N GLN A 133 -7.66 10.76 6.27
CA GLN A 133 -7.21 9.80 5.27
C GLN A 133 -8.02 8.52 5.34
N SER A 134 -8.61 8.19 4.23
CA SER A 134 -9.16 6.86 4.01
C SER A 134 -8.02 5.83 3.86
N TRP A 135 -8.33 4.55 4.04
CA TRP A 135 -7.35 3.47 4.00
C TRP A 135 -6.62 3.37 2.63
N TRP A 136 -7.29 3.68 1.52
CA TRP A 136 -6.70 3.65 0.17
C TRP A 136 -5.71 4.79 -0.11
N HIS A 137 -5.69 5.83 0.71
CA HIS A 137 -4.65 6.86 0.65
C HIS A 137 -3.30 6.39 1.20
N LYS A 138 -3.32 5.35 2.06
CA LYS A 138 -2.16 4.92 2.86
C LYS A 138 -1.20 3.97 2.17
N GLY A 139 -1.38 3.68 0.89
CA GLY A 139 -0.48 2.80 0.14
C GLY A 139 -1.05 2.36 -1.21
N ALA A 140 -0.44 1.34 -1.79
CA ALA A 140 -0.81 0.82 -3.10
C ALA A 140 -2.03 -0.10 -3.07
N LEU A 141 -2.74 -0.15 -4.20
CA LEU A 141 -3.71 -1.17 -4.53
C LEU A 141 -3.09 -2.17 -5.53
N TYR A 142 -3.50 -3.42 -5.40
CA TYR A 142 -2.99 -4.51 -6.22
C TYR A 142 -4.15 -5.24 -6.90
N ARG A 143 -4.16 -5.25 -8.22
CA ARG A 143 -5.26 -5.80 -9.02
C ARG A 143 -4.97 -7.23 -9.44
N ILE A 144 -5.92 -8.10 -9.15
CA ILE A 144 -5.94 -9.50 -9.57
C ILE A 144 -7.12 -9.66 -10.55
N GLY A 145 -6.88 -9.27 -11.81
CA GLY A 145 -7.93 -9.24 -12.84
C GLY A 145 -8.39 -10.62 -13.30
N ASP A 146 -7.51 -11.61 -13.24
CA ASP A 146 -7.80 -13.01 -13.53
C ASP A 146 -7.24 -13.91 -12.41
N LEU A 147 -8.14 -14.52 -11.67
CA LEU A 147 -7.79 -15.33 -10.51
C LEU A 147 -7.08 -16.64 -10.89
N GLN A 148 -7.48 -17.25 -12.01
CA GLN A 148 -6.87 -18.48 -12.51
C GLN A 148 -5.45 -18.24 -13.02
N ALA A 149 -5.25 -17.16 -13.77
CA ALA A 149 -3.94 -16.77 -14.26
C ALA A 149 -3.01 -16.33 -13.11
N PHE A 150 -3.53 -15.64 -12.09
CA PHE A 150 -2.76 -15.27 -10.91
C PHE A 150 -2.24 -16.47 -10.11
N GLN A 151 -3.01 -17.54 -10.00
CA GLN A 151 -2.59 -18.71 -9.23
C GLN A 151 -1.70 -19.69 -10.00
N GLY A 152 -1.69 -19.63 -11.31
CA GLY A 152 -0.91 -20.51 -12.15
C GLY A 152 -1.67 -21.77 -12.57
N ARG A 153 -0.98 -22.94 -12.64
CA ARG A 153 -1.57 -24.19 -13.17
C ARG A 153 -2.52 -24.90 -12.21
N ASP A 154 -2.42 -24.62 -10.92
CA ASP A 154 -3.33 -25.19 -9.93
C ASP A 154 -4.67 -24.48 -10.03
N ALA A 155 -5.77 -25.19 -9.75
CA ALA A 155 -7.12 -24.64 -9.86
C ALA A 155 -7.22 -23.27 -9.20
N GLY A 156 -7.26 -22.23 -10.02
CA GLY A 156 -7.28 -20.85 -9.57
C GLY A 156 -8.64 -20.47 -9.03
N ASP A 157 -8.85 -20.69 -7.73
CA ASP A 157 -10.07 -20.44 -7.01
C ASP A 157 -9.85 -19.48 -5.81
N LEU A 158 -10.92 -19.14 -5.14
CA LEU A 158 -10.90 -18.25 -3.97
C LEU A 158 -10.14 -18.86 -2.79
N ALA A 159 -10.17 -20.17 -2.63
CA ALA A 159 -9.42 -20.88 -1.58
C ALA A 159 -7.90 -20.81 -1.83
N GLY A 160 -7.46 -20.98 -3.06
CA GLY A 160 -6.07 -20.81 -3.46
C GLY A 160 -5.58 -19.36 -3.26
N LEU A 161 -6.41 -18.36 -3.59
CA LEU A 161 -6.07 -16.95 -3.32
C LEU A 161 -5.85 -16.71 -1.81
N LYS A 162 -6.66 -17.31 -0.95
CA LYS A 162 -6.47 -17.24 0.50
C LYS A 162 -5.06 -17.72 0.90
N GLY A 163 -4.55 -18.79 0.25
CA GLY A 163 -3.17 -19.27 0.44
C GLY A 163 -2.08 -18.29 -0.02
N ARG A 164 -2.41 -17.33 -0.89
CA ARG A 164 -1.48 -16.30 -1.38
C ARG A 164 -1.50 -14.97 -0.59
N LEU A 165 -2.36 -14.83 0.42
CA LEU A 165 -2.45 -13.61 1.22
C LEU A 165 -1.15 -13.26 1.96
N ASP A 166 -0.34 -14.24 2.33
CA ASP A 166 0.98 -13.99 2.94
C ASP A 166 1.92 -13.28 1.97
N TYR A 167 1.95 -13.72 0.73
CA TYR A 167 2.70 -13.04 -0.31
C TYR A 167 2.23 -11.58 -0.47
N LEU A 168 0.92 -11.36 -0.61
CA LEU A 168 0.34 -10.02 -0.74
C LEU A 168 0.66 -9.13 0.46
N SER A 169 0.69 -9.69 1.67
CA SER A 169 1.13 -8.98 2.87
C SER A 169 2.60 -8.55 2.79
N THR A 170 3.48 -9.35 2.16
CA THR A 170 4.90 -8.96 1.96
C THR A 170 5.05 -7.81 0.97
N LEU A 171 4.11 -7.63 0.04
CA LEU A 171 4.09 -6.49 -0.89
C LEU A 171 3.68 -5.17 -0.20
N LYS A 172 3.18 -5.22 1.05
CA LYS A 172 2.71 -4.03 1.82
C LYS A 172 1.58 -3.26 1.13
N VAL A 173 0.83 -3.90 0.24
CA VAL A 173 -0.36 -3.30 -0.38
C VAL A 173 -1.50 -3.15 0.63
N LYS A 174 -2.34 -2.14 0.48
CA LYS A 174 -3.45 -1.84 1.41
C LYS A 174 -4.75 -2.51 1.01
N GLY A 175 -4.90 -2.84 -0.25
CA GLY A 175 -6.08 -3.54 -0.75
C GLY A 175 -5.78 -4.30 -2.02
N ILE A 176 -6.57 -5.33 -2.26
CA ILE A 176 -6.60 -6.07 -3.52
C ILE A 176 -7.89 -5.74 -4.26
N VAL A 177 -7.77 -5.51 -5.55
CA VAL A 177 -8.91 -5.42 -6.47
C VAL A 177 -9.05 -6.78 -7.13
N LEU A 178 -10.02 -7.53 -6.68
CA LEU A 178 -10.31 -8.86 -7.19
C LEU A 178 -11.17 -8.73 -8.44
N GLY A 179 -10.70 -9.31 -9.54
CA GLY A 179 -11.38 -9.31 -10.83
C GLY A 179 -12.77 -9.92 -10.75
N PRO A 180 -13.60 -9.78 -11.78
CA PRO A 180 -14.95 -10.28 -11.74
C PRO A 180 -14.98 -11.75 -11.36
N ILE A 181 -15.75 -12.07 -10.31
CA ILE A 181 -15.94 -13.45 -9.84
C ILE A 181 -17.37 -13.94 -10.05
N HIS A 182 -18.25 -13.06 -10.51
CA HIS A 182 -19.66 -13.36 -10.72
C HIS A 182 -19.90 -14.15 -12.00
N GLU A 183 -21.03 -14.80 -12.06
CA GLU A 183 -21.48 -15.53 -13.23
C GLU A 183 -21.89 -14.56 -14.34
N ASN A 184 -21.22 -14.67 -15.48
CA ASN A 184 -21.51 -13.87 -16.66
C ASN A 184 -21.62 -14.77 -17.88
N GLN A 185 -22.77 -14.81 -18.50
CA GLN A 185 -22.98 -15.34 -19.82
C GLN A 185 -22.69 -14.23 -20.83
N GLU A 186 -21.77 -14.50 -21.74
CA GLU A 186 -21.27 -13.53 -22.72
C GLU A 186 -22.42 -12.90 -23.49
N ASP A 187 -22.50 -11.57 -23.44
CA ASP A 187 -23.50 -10.73 -24.12
C ASP A 187 -24.96 -11.07 -23.82
N ASP A 188 -25.26 -11.79 -22.73
CA ASP A 188 -26.62 -12.12 -22.25
C ASP A 188 -26.88 -11.52 -20.87
N VAL A 189 -27.68 -10.46 -20.81
CA VAL A 189 -28.09 -9.83 -19.53
C VAL A 189 -28.90 -10.78 -18.65
N ALA A 190 -29.76 -11.61 -19.24
CA ALA A 190 -30.62 -12.52 -18.48
C ALA A 190 -29.81 -13.64 -17.83
N GLY A 191 -28.83 -14.20 -18.54
CA GLY A 191 -27.93 -15.24 -18.03
C GLY A 191 -26.79 -14.72 -17.14
N THR A 192 -26.69 -13.41 -16.92
CA THR A 192 -25.67 -12.81 -16.06
C THR A 192 -26.22 -12.54 -14.66
N ASN A 193 -25.56 -13.10 -13.63
CA ASN A 193 -25.94 -12.93 -12.23
C ASN A 193 -24.77 -12.37 -11.42
N LEU A 194 -24.85 -11.07 -11.07
CA LEU A 194 -23.79 -10.35 -10.36
C LEU A 194 -23.68 -10.72 -8.86
N GLU A 195 -24.66 -11.43 -8.31
CA GLU A 195 -24.67 -11.87 -6.90
C GLU A 195 -24.16 -13.30 -6.73
N GLN A 196 -24.04 -14.06 -7.82
CA GLN A 196 -23.59 -15.45 -7.81
C GLN A 196 -22.14 -15.57 -8.23
N ILE A 197 -21.35 -16.26 -7.41
CA ILE A 197 -19.95 -16.59 -7.76
C ILE A 197 -19.94 -17.63 -8.86
N HIS A 198 -19.09 -17.43 -9.88
CA HIS A 198 -18.91 -18.41 -10.93
C HIS A 198 -18.40 -19.75 -10.35
N PRO A 199 -19.06 -20.88 -10.61
CA PRO A 199 -18.77 -22.16 -9.96
C PRO A 199 -17.31 -22.62 -10.03
N ALA A 200 -16.59 -22.27 -11.11
CA ALA A 200 -15.17 -22.60 -11.25
C ALA A 200 -14.24 -21.80 -10.31
N LEU A 201 -14.72 -20.75 -9.65
CA LEU A 201 -13.93 -19.89 -8.77
C LEU A 201 -14.15 -20.21 -7.27
N GLY A 202 -15.12 -21.05 -6.93
CA GLY A 202 -15.40 -21.45 -5.56
C GLY A 202 -16.80 -21.09 -5.08
N SER A 203 -17.00 -21.21 -3.77
CA SER A 203 -18.27 -20.97 -3.11
C SER A 203 -18.34 -19.63 -2.40
N LYS A 204 -19.52 -19.28 -1.88
CA LYS A 204 -19.71 -18.10 -1.02
C LYS A 204 -18.94 -18.24 0.30
N GLU A 205 -18.85 -19.46 0.84
CA GLU A 205 -18.10 -19.79 2.05
C GLU A 205 -16.59 -19.58 1.86
N ASP A 206 -16.06 -19.93 0.68
CA ASP A 206 -14.66 -19.68 0.32
C ASP A 206 -14.38 -18.17 0.28
N PHE A 207 -15.31 -17.41 -0.32
CA PHE A 207 -15.20 -15.94 -0.37
C PHE A 207 -15.25 -15.31 1.02
N ASP A 208 -16.20 -15.72 1.87
CA ASP A 208 -16.30 -15.22 3.25
C ASP A 208 -15.03 -15.55 4.07
N SER A 209 -14.49 -16.75 3.88
CA SER A 209 -13.22 -17.17 4.49
C SER A 209 -12.03 -16.34 3.99
N LEU A 210 -12.01 -15.99 2.70
CA LEU A 210 -11.02 -15.08 2.11
C LEU A 210 -11.12 -13.68 2.75
N LEU A 211 -12.31 -13.10 2.85
CA LEU A 211 -12.53 -11.78 3.46
C LEU A 211 -12.03 -11.73 4.90
N GLN A 212 -12.37 -12.75 5.70
CA GLN A 212 -11.91 -12.83 7.09
C GLN A 212 -10.38 -12.92 7.18
N SER A 213 -9.76 -13.71 6.30
CA SER A 213 -8.31 -13.89 6.28
C SER A 213 -7.58 -12.64 5.81
N ALA A 214 -8.12 -11.94 4.81
CA ALA A 214 -7.60 -10.67 4.34
C ALA A 214 -7.68 -9.58 5.42
N LYS A 215 -8.80 -9.51 6.14
CA LYS A 215 -9.01 -8.58 7.26
C LYS A 215 -7.98 -8.80 8.37
N LYS A 216 -7.67 -10.06 8.74
CA LYS A 216 -6.62 -10.39 9.73
C LYS A 216 -5.23 -9.88 9.31
N LYS A 217 -4.97 -9.76 8.02
CA LYS A 217 -3.72 -9.25 7.46
C LYS A 217 -3.77 -7.75 7.12
N SER A 218 -4.86 -7.05 7.50
CA SER A 218 -5.11 -5.64 7.18
C SER A 218 -5.10 -5.35 5.68
N ILE A 219 -5.52 -6.32 4.87
CA ILE A 219 -5.71 -6.19 3.42
C ILE A 219 -7.19 -6.03 3.16
N ARG A 220 -7.57 -4.94 2.49
CA ARG A 220 -8.94 -4.66 2.07
C ARG A 220 -9.24 -5.36 0.75
N VAL A 221 -10.49 -5.79 0.58
CA VAL A 221 -10.93 -6.49 -0.63
C VAL A 221 -11.94 -5.64 -1.38
N ILE A 222 -11.59 -5.28 -2.62
CA ILE A 222 -12.44 -4.54 -3.56
C ILE A 222 -12.88 -5.54 -4.63
N LEU A 223 -14.15 -5.55 -4.97
CA LEU A 223 -14.70 -6.47 -5.96
C LEU A 223 -14.97 -5.76 -7.28
N ASP A 224 -14.46 -6.29 -8.38
CA ASP A 224 -14.83 -5.85 -9.72
C ASP A 224 -16.23 -6.40 -10.07
N LEU A 225 -17.18 -5.51 -10.27
CA LEU A 225 -18.56 -5.82 -10.65
C LEU A 225 -18.89 -5.38 -12.07
N THR A 226 -17.89 -5.27 -12.96
CA THR A 226 -18.12 -5.00 -14.38
C THR A 226 -19.03 -6.07 -14.97
N PRO A 227 -20.26 -5.73 -15.44
CA PRO A 227 -21.32 -6.74 -15.62
C PRO A 227 -21.01 -7.78 -16.70
N ASN A 228 -20.57 -7.35 -17.87
CA ASN A 228 -20.32 -8.21 -19.03
C ASN A 228 -18.82 -8.34 -19.31
N TYR A 229 -18.06 -8.82 -18.31
CA TYR A 229 -16.60 -8.87 -18.41
C TYR A 229 -16.06 -9.91 -19.41
N ARG A 230 -16.89 -10.82 -19.87
CA ARG A 230 -16.58 -11.83 -20.89
C ARG A 230 -17.04 -11.44 -22.28
N GLY A 231 -18.01 -10.52 -22.39
CA GLY A 231 -18.60 -10.12 -23.67
C GLY A 231 -17.81 -9.01 -24.36
N GLN A 232 -18.31 -8.60 -25.53
CA GLN A 232 -17.69 -7.58 -26.36
C GLN A 232 -17.85 -6.17 -25.75
N ASN A 233 -19.01 -5.88 -25.17
CA ASN A 233 -19.28 -4.62 -24.48
C ASN A 233 -19.46 -4.86 -22.98
N PRO A 234 -18.58 -4.35 -22.13
CA PRO A 234 -18.67 -4.52 -20.68
C PRO A 234 -19.99 -4.06 -20.06
N TRP A 235 -20.73 -3.20 -20.74
CA TRP A 235 -22.00 -2.61 -20.28
C TRP A 235 -23.23 -3.09 -21.04
N PHE A 236 -23.10 -4.14 -21.86
CA PHE A 236 -24.14 -4.63 -22.77
C PHE A 236 -24.59 -3.57 -23.77
N LEU A 237 -25.79 -3.70 -24.33
CA LEU A 237 -26.32 -2.74 -25.28
C LEU A 237 -26.95 -1.53 -24.57
N PRO A 238 -26.99 -0.35 -25.21
CA PRO A 238 -27.52 0.87 -24.58
C PRO A 238 -29.00 0.78 -24.15
N ASP A 239 -29.80 -0.02 -24.82
CA ASP A 239 -31.22 -0.27 -24.48
C ASP A 239 -31.41 -1.17 -23.25
N GLU A 240 -30.43 -1.98 -22.90
CA GLU A 240 -30.41 -2.85 -21.75
C GLU A 240 -29.89 -2.18 -20.47
N ILE A 241 -29.30 -0.98 -20.59
CA ILE A 241 -28.56 -0.32 -19.49
C ILE A 241 -29.39 -0.13 -18.23
N THR A 242 -30.69 0.11 -18.33
CA THR A 242 -31.56 0.27 -17.16
C THR A 242 -31.68 -1.03 -16.36
N THR A 243 -31.82 -2.16 -17.06
CA THR A 243 -31.86 -3.49 -16.43
C THR A 243 -30.51 -3.82 -15.80
N VAL A 244 -29.42 -3.55 -16.52
CA VAL A 244 -28.06 -3.76 -16.02
C VAL A 244 -27.78 -2.91 -14.77
N ALA A 245 -28.16 -1.63 -14.78
CA ALA A 245 -27.98 -0.74 -13.64
C ALA A 245 -28.75 -1.25 -12.39
N THR A 246 -29.96 -1.78 -12.57
CA THR A 246 -30.73 -2.39 -11.46
C THR A 246 -30.00 -3.61 -10.89
N LYS A 247 -29.50 -4.51 -11.76
CA LYS A 247 -28.70 -5.66 -11.33
C LYS A 247 -27.43 -5.23 -10.57
N VAL A 248 -26.76 -4.17 -11.02
CA VAL A 248 -25.59 -3.61 -10.33
C VAL A 248 -25.97 -3.08 -8.94
N GLU A 249 -27.10 -2.35 -8.83
CA GLU A 249 -27.55 -1.81 -7.55
C GLU A 249 -27.90 -2.90 -6.54
N ASP A 250 -28.52 -3.99 -6.98
CA ASP A 250 -28.82 -5.13 -6.11
C ASP A 250 -27.55 -5.89 -5.70
N ALA A 251 -26.63 -6.10 -6.65
CA ALA A 251 -25.33 -6.68 -6.37
C ALA A 251 -24.49 -5.82 -5.38
N LEU A 252 -24.52 -4.49 -5.52
CA LEU A 252 -23.88 -3.60 -4.55
C LEU A 252 -24.41 -3.86 -3.13
N LYS A 253 -25.74 -3.92 -2.95
CA LYS A 253 -26.36 -4.20 -1.64
C LYS A 253 -25.94 -5.58 -1.10
N PHE A 254 -25.97 -6.59 -1.97
CA PHE A 254 -25.62 -7.96 -1.62
C PHE A 254 -24.16 -8.07 -1.13
N TRP A 255 -23.21 -7.56 -1.91
CA TRP A 255 -21.79 -7.66 -1.57
C TRP A 255 -21.37 -6.73 -0.42
N MET A 256 -22.06 -5.60 -0.23
CA MET A 256 -21.87 -4.75 0.95
C MET A 256 -22.26 -5.47 2.25
N GLN A 257 -23.33 -6.29 2.21
CA GLN A 257 -23.71 -7.13 3.36
C GLN A 257 -22.71 -8.25 3.61
N ALA A 258 -22.07 -8.77 2.56
CA ALA A 258 -20.99 -9.74 2.69
C ALA A 258 -19.70 -9.15 3.29
N GLY A 259 -19.57 -7.82 3.36
CA GLY A 259 -18.44 -7.16 4.01
C GLY A 259 -17.31 -6.76 3.09
N VAL A 260 -17.57 -6.58 1.80
CA VAL A 260 -16.60 -6.07 0.82
C VAL A 260 -16.23 -4.62 1.12
N ASP A 261 -14.96 -4.25 0.98
CA ASP A 261 -14.43 -2.93 1.31
C ASP A 261 -14.56 -1.90 0.17
N GLY A 262 -14.99 -2.32 -1.01
CA GLY A 262 -15.18 -1.44 -2.14
C GLY A 262 -15.53 -2.16 -3.43
N PHE A 263 -15.75 -1.39 -4.48
CA PHE A 263 -16.13 -1.89 -5.80
C PHE A 263 -15.32 -1.24 -6.90
N GLN A 264 -15.12 -1.97 -7.98
CA GLN A 264 -14.55 -1.48 -9.22
C GLN A 264 -15.52 -1.69 -10.37
N PHE A 265 -15.57 -0.72 -11.29
CA PHE A 265 -16.24 -0.81 -12.58
C PHE A 265 -15.28 -0.39 -13.68
N ARG A 266 -15.12 -1.22 -14.71
CA ARG A 266 -14.26 -0.96 -15.86
C ARG A 266 -15.03 -0.36 -17.02
N ASP A 267 -14.30 0.26 -17.94
CA ASP A 267 -14.83 0.81 -19.19
C ASP A 267 -16.00 1.78 -19.00
N VAL A 268 -15.99 2.54 -17.88
CA VAL A 268 -17.07 3.50 -17.59
C VAL A 268 -17.13 4.64 -18.60
N GLY A 269 -16.07 4.85 -19.39
CA GLY A 269 -16.08 5.79 -20.52
C GLY A 269 -17.07 5.43 -21.63
N ASN A 270 -17.42 4.14 -21.74
CA ASN A 270 -18.39 3.59 -22.70
C ASN A 270 -19.79 3.44 -22.10
N LEU A 271 -19.96 3.72 -20.82
CA LEU A 271 -21.24 3.66 -20.14
C LEU A 271 -22.07 4.92 -20.44
N THR A 272 -23.24 4.75 -21.04
CA THR A 272 -24.18 5.85 -21.26
C THR A 272 -24.63 6.45 -19.92
N ASN A 273 -24.54 7.77 -19.76
CA ASN A 273 -24.83 8.47 -18.51
C ASN A 273 -23.96 8.03 -17.31
N ALA A 274 -22.70 7.67 -17.55
CA ALA A 274 -21.76 7.19 -16.53
C ALA A 274 -21.73 8.06 -15.27
N SER A 275 -21.67 9.37 -15.40
CA SER A 275 -21.61 10.31 -14.26
C SER A 275 -22.80 10.16 -13.32
N SER A 276 -24.01 9.97 -13.86
CA SER A 276 -25.23 9.77 -13.05
C SER A 276 -25.23 8.45 -12.30
N PHE A 277 -24.83 7.36 -12.99
CA PHE A 277 -24.74 6.04 -12.35
C PHE A 277 -23.62 5.99 -11.29
N LEU A 278 -22.45 6.53 -11.58
CA LEU A 278 -21.35 6.58 -10.63
C LEU A 278 -21.71 7.38 -9.38
N ALA A 279 -22.40 8.54 -9.53
CA ALA A 279 -22.88 9.31 -8.39
C ALA A 279 -23.84 8.49 -7.53
N LYS A 280 -24.84 7.84 -8.15
CA LYS A 280 -25.82 7.00 -7.45
C LYS A 280 -25.15 5.81 -6.72
N TRP A 281 -24.25 5.10 -7.40
CA TRP A 281 -23.55 3.96 -6.79
C TRP A 281 -22.61 4.38 -5.67
N GLN A 282 -21.96 5.54 -5.80
CA GLN A 282 -21.16 6.13 -4.73
C GLN A 282 -22.02 6.44 -3.49
N ASP A 283 -23.16 7.10 -3.68
CA ASP A 283 -24.07 7.42 -2.58
C ASP A 283 -24.58 6.15 -1.90
N MET A 284 -24.94 5.10 -2.66
CA MET A 284 -25.33 3.81 -2.10
C MET A 284 -24.22 3.18 -1.26
N THR A 285 -22.98 3.21 -1.75
CA THR A 285 -21.84 2.62 -1.03
C THR A 285 -21.48 3.39 0.23
N LYS A 286 -21.54 4.72 0.17
CA LYS A 286 -21.22 5.61 1.30
C LYS A 286 -22.29 5.64 2.37
N ASN A 287 -23.57 5.48 2.02
CA ASN A 287 -24.66 5.40 2.99
C ASN A 287 -24.52 4.26 4.01
N ILE A 288 -23.84 3.19 3.66
CA ILE A 288 -23.60 2.06 4.57
C ILE A 288 -22.28 2.24 5.34
N SER A 289 -21.25 2.76 4.70
CA SER A 289 -19.95 3.05 5.34
C SER A 289 -19.13 4.02 4.49
N GLU A 290 -18.66 5.09 5.11
CA GLU A 290 -17.77 6.07 4.46
C GLU A 290 -16.41 5.47 4.05
N ASP A 291 -15.99 4.39 4.71
CA ASP A 291 -14.72 3.70 4.44
C ASP A 291 -14.74 2.80 3.20
N ARG A 292 -15.85 2.74 2.44
CA ARG A 292 -15.90 1.97 1.20
C ARG A 292 -15.40 2.76 0.01
N LEU A 293 -14.61 2.09 -0.82
CA LEU A 293 -14.00 2.67 -2.03
C LEU A 293 -14.80 2.34 -3.27
N LEU A 294 -15.04 3.32 -4.14
CA LEU A 294 -15.51 3.12 -5.50
C LEU A 294 -14.38 3.45 -6.47
N ILE A 295 -14.06 2.51 -7.34
CA ILE A 295 -13.07 2.67 -8.42
C ILE A 295 -13.81 2.65 -9.75
N ALA A 296 -13.54 3.63 -10.59
CA ALA A 296 -13.93 3.62 -12.00
C ALA A 296 -12.69 3.45 -12.88
N GLY A 297 -12.80 2.66 -13.94
CA GLY A 297 -11.74 2.43 -14.91
C GLY A 297 -12.11 2.90 -16.30
N THR A 298 -11.17 3.51 -17.01
CA THR A 298 -11.30 3.88 -18.42
C THR A 298 -9.98 3.70 -19.15
N GLU A 299 -10.03 3.24 -20.41
CA GLU A 299 -8.85 3.22 -21.29
C GLU A 299 -8.65 4.55 -22.03
N SER A 300 -9.43 5.57 -21.69
CA SER A 300 -9.26 6.90 -22.26
C SER A 300 -8.01 7.59 -21.75
N SER A 301 -7.31 8.25 -22.66
CA SER A 301 -6.26 9.24 -22.39
C SER A 301 -6.76 10.69 -22.51
N ASP A 302 -8.05 10.90 -22.83
CA ASP A 302 -8.63 12.23 -22.94
C ASP A 302 -8.92 12.85 -21.58
N LEU A 303 -8.26 13.96 -21.28
CA LEU A 303 -8.43 14.70 -20.03
C LEU A 303 -9.84 15.27 -19.84
N HIS A 304 -10.57 15.56 -20.91
CA HIS A 304 -11.97 16.04 -20.79
C HIS A 304 -12.87 14.93 -20.28
N GLN A 305 -12.74 13.71 -20.82
CA GLN A 305 -13.49 12.56 -20.33
C GLN A 305 -13.10 12.19 -18.89
N ILE A 306 -11.79 12.16 -18.61
CA ILE A 306 -11.26 11.90 -17.26
C ILE A 306 -11.81 12.90 -16.27
N ARG A 307 -11.80 14.19 -16.60
CA ARG A 307 -12.35 15.26 -15.76
C ARG A 307 -13.85 15.08 -15.51
N SER A 308 -14.62 14.82 -16.55
CA SER A 308 -16.06 14.58 -16.45
C SER A 308 -16.39 13.40 -15.52
N LEU A 309 -15.62 12.32 -15.59
CA LEU A 309 -15.79 11.16 -14.71
C LEU A 309 -15.41 11.51 -13.25
N LEU A 310 -14.30 12.22 -13.03
CA LEU A 310 -13.88 12.66 -11.69
C LEU A 310 -14.84 13.68 -11.06
N GLU A 311 -15.54 14.45 -11.86
CA GLU A 311 -16.54 15.43 -11.40
C GLU A 311 -17.88 14.78 -11.04
N SER A 312 -18.09 13.51 -11.41
CA SER A 312 -19.35 12.79 -11.11
C SER A 312 -19.59 12.61 -9.62
N THR A 313 -18.53 12.44 -8.84
CA THR A 313 -18.60 12.28 -7.37
C THR A 313 -17.31 12.72 -6.69
N LYS A 314 -17.38 12.98 -5.36
CA LYS A 314 -16.24 13.57 -4.62
C LYS A 314 -15.10 12.61 -4.38
N ASP A 315 -15.37 11.33 -4.10
CA ASP A 315 -14.38 10.36 -3.59
C ASP A 315 -14.13 9.19 -4.57
N LEU A 316 -14.39 9.41 -5.85
CA LEU A 316 -14.12 8.42 -6.89
C LEU A 316 -12.61 8.27 -7.10
N LEU A 317 -12.13 7.03 -7.07
CA LEU A 317 -10.79 6.72 -7.54
C LEU A 317 -10.86 6.31 -9.01
N LEU A 318 -10.21 7.07 -9.90
CA LEU A 318 -10.27 6.82 -11.34
C LEU A 318 -8.94 6.23 -11.83
N THR A 319 -8.98 5.01 -12.37
CA THR A 319 -7.85 4.41 -13.10
C THR A 319 -8.01 4.68 -14.60
N SER A 320 -6.94 5.08 -15.27
CA SER A 320 -6.97 5.42 -16.69
C SER A 320 -5.68 5.05 -17.39
N SER A 321 -5.71 5.04 -18.73
CA SER A 321 -4.53 4.85 -19.59
C SER A 321 -3.78 6.15 -19.88
N TYR A 322 -4.02 7.21 -19.14
CA TYR A 322 -3.45 8.53 -19.40
C TYR A 322 -1.92 8.55 -19.44
N LEU A 323 -1.26 7.81 -18.54
CA LEU A 323 0.21 7.71 -18.47
C LEU A 323 0.82 6.70 -19.46
N SER A 324 0.02 5.96 -20.21
CA SER A 324 0.50 4.93 -21.14
C SER A 324 1.01 5.48 -22.48
N ASN A 325 1.44 6.73 -22.53
CA ASN A 325 1.92 7.39 -23.73
C ASN A 325 3.31 6.84 -24.14
N PRO A 326 3.56 6.60 -25.44
CA PRO A 326 4.80 5.98 -25.92
C PRO A 326 6.06 6.87 -25.85
N SER A 327 5.95 8.13 -25.48
CA SER A 327 7.11 9.01 -25.35
C SER A 327 7.72 8.92 -23.94
N PHE A 328 8.90 8.33 -23.83
CA PHE A 328 9.60 8.09 -22.58
C PHE A 328 10.72 9.11 -22.32
N THR A 329 10.44 10.40 -22.42
CA THR A 329 11.38 11.45 -22.01
C THR A 329 10.97 12.05 -20.68
N GLY A 330 11.94 12.51 -19.88
CA GLY A 330 11.66 13.14 -18.59
C GLY A 330 10.70 14.31 -18.70
N LYS A 331 10.91 15.17 -19.72
CA LYS A 331 10.06 16.34 -19.96
C LYS A 331 8.63 15.97 -20.37
N HIS A 332 8.46 14.90 -21.12
CA HIS A 332 7.12 14.45 -21.51
C HIS A 332 6.35 13.86 -20.31
N VAL A 333 7.01 13.04 -19.49
CA VAL A 333 6.39 12.49 -18.27
C VAL A 333 6.06 13.60 -17.28
N GLU A 334 6.94 14.61 -17.12
CA GLU A 334 6.68 15.82 -16.33
C GLU A 334 5.42 16.53 -16.82
N PHE A 335 5.29 16.71 -18.14
CA PHE A 335 4.13 17.33 -18.76
C PHE A 335 2.84 16.55 -18.46
N LEU A 336 2.83 15.22 -18.66
CA LEU A 336 1.66 14.37 -18.40
C LEU A 336 1.25 14.43 -16.92
N VAL A 337 2.21 14.30 -16.00
CA VAL A 337 1.94 14.37 -14.55
C VAL A 337 1.36 15.73 -14.17
N THR A 338 1.94 16.81 -14.69
CA THR A 338 1.48 18.18 -14.42
C THR A 338 0.06 18.41 -14.92
N GLN A 339 -0.23 18.01 -16.15
CA GLN A 339 -1.56 18.14 -16.75
C GLN A 339 -2.61 17.33 -15.97
N TYR A 340 -2.27 16.11 -15.57
CA TYR A 340 -3.19 15.27 -14.80
C TYR A 340 -3.49 15.88 -13.43
N LEU A 341 -2.47 16.32 -12.69
CA LEU A 341 -2.65 16.96 -11.39
C LEU A 341 -3.45 18.27 -11.48
N ASN A 342 -3.22 19.07 -12.51
CA ASN A 342 -4.01 20.27 -12.77
C ASN A 342 -5.49 19.94 -13.08
N THR A 343 -5.74 18.85 -13.79
CA THR A 343 -7.09 18.38 -14.12
C THR A 343 -7.82 17.84 -12.89
N THR A 344 -7.12 17.07 -12.04
CA THR A 344 -7.71 16.53 -10.80
C THR A 344 -7.92 17.61 -9.73
N GLY A 345 -7.10 18.66 -9.75
CA GLY A 345 -7.15 19.76 -8.77
C GLY A 345 -6.87 19.26 -7.35
N SER A 346 -7.80 19.54 -6.43
CA SER A 346 -7.68 19.10 -5.02
C SER A 346 -8.19 17.68 -4.76
N ARG A 347 -8.71 16.99 -5.79
CA ARG A 347 -9.20 15.62 -5.63
C ARG A 347 -8.06 14.64 -5.49
N TRP A 348 -8.29 13.59 -4.71
CA TRP A 348 -7.34 12.50 -4.62
C TRP A 348 -7.31 11.72 -5.94
N CYS A 349 -6.14 11.49 -6.49
CA CYS A 349 -5.97 10.79 -7.76
C CYS A 349 -5.40 9.38 -7.58
N SER A 350 -5.46 8.58 -8.63
CA SER A 350 -4.73 7.32 -8.73
C SER A 350 -3.73 7.35 -9.87
N TRP A 351 -2.74 6.49 -9.78
CA TRP A 351 -1.70 6.33 -10.78
C TRP A 351 -1.66 4.90 -11.28
N SER A 352 -2.02 4.70 -12.51
CA SER A 352 -1.95 3.44 -13.25
C SER A 352 -1.60 3.72 -14.71
N LEU A 353 -1.16 2.72 -15.46
CA LEU A 353 -0.94 2.84 -16.89
C LEU A 353 -2.12 2.27 -17.70
N SER A 354 -2.99 1.51 -17.07
CA SER A 354 -4.21 0.95 -17.67
C SER A 354 -5.18 0.55 -16.57
N GLN A 355 -6.43 0.39 -16.92
CA GLN A 355 -7.42 -0.19 -16.02
C GLN A 355 -7.26 -1.71 -15.85
N THR A 356 -6.59 -2.41 -16.77
CA THR A 356 -6.44 -3.87 -16.75
C THR A 356 -5.05 -4.37 -17.13
N GLY A 357 -4.30 -3.60 -17.93
CA GLY A 357 -3.02 -4.03 -18.50
C GLY A 357 -1.87 -4.11 -17.49
N LEU A 358 -0.84 -4.88 -17.88
CA LEU A 358 0.43 -4.94 -17.16
C LEU A 358 1.33 -3.76 -17.48
N LEU A 359 2.17 -3.38 -16.55
CA LEU A 359 3.19 -2.34 -16.74
C LEU A 359 4.09 -2.62 -17.95
N THR A 360 4.47 -3.88 -18.14
CA THR A 360 5.31 -4.34 -19.27
C THR A 360 4.68 -4.19 -20.64
N SER A 361 3.35 -4.05 -20.71
CA SER A 361 2.66 -3.79 -21.99
C SER A 361 2.82 -2.35 -22.47
N PHE A 362 3.15 -1.43 -21.58
CA PHE A 362 3.21 0.02 -21.85
C PHE A 362 4.61 0.60 -21.68
N VAL A 363 5.47 -0.06 -20.91
CA VAL A 363 6.80 0.45 -20.52
C VAL A 363 7.88 -0.54 -20.93
N PRO A 364 8.93 -0.09 -21.65
CA PRO A 364 10.09 -0.91 -21.95
C PRO A 364 10.76 -1.49 -20.70
N ALA A 365 11.32 -2.69 -20.82
CA ALA A 365 11.89 -3.43 -19.69
C ALA A 365 12.94 -2.62 -18.88
N GLN A 366 13.76 -1.82 -19.55
CA GLN A 366 14.77 -0.97 -18.91
C GLN A 366 14.19 0.15 -18.05
N LEU A 367 12.94 0.56 -18.29
CA LEU A 367 12.26 1.63 -17.55
C LEU A 367 11.32 1.10 -16.45
N LEU A 368 11.11 -0.21 -16.31
CA LEU A 368 10.17 -0.76 -15.32
C LEU A 368 10.50 -0.33 -13.89
N ARG A 369 11.77 -0.38 -13.51
CA ARG A 369 12.24 0.06 -12.18
C ARG A 369 11.97 1.54 -11.95
N LEU A 370 12.19 2.35 -12.99
CA LEU A 370 11.97 3.78 -12.96
C LEU A 370 10.49 4.11 -12.77
N TYR A 371 9.61 3.40 -13.51
CA TYR A 371 8.16 3.56 -13.37
C TYR A 371 7.63 3.07 -12.03
N GLN A 372 8.18 2.00 -11.45
CA GLN A 372 7.82 1.62 -10.07
C GLN A 372 8.15 2.76 -9.09
N LEU A 373 9.35 3.34 -9.16
CA LEU A 373 9.72 4.47 -8.32
C LEU A 373 8.80 5.67 -8.55
N LEU A 374 8.53 6.03 -9.81
CA LEU A 374 7.62 7.11 -10.18
C LEU A 374 6.23 6.92 -9.55
N LEU A 375 5.59 5.77 -9.82
CA LEU A 375 4.21 5.52 -9.37
C LEU A 375 4.10 5.52 -7.83
N PHE A 376 5.10 4.99 -7.12
CA PHE A 376 5.09 4.98 -5.65
C PHE A 376 5.35 6.36 -5.02
N THR A 377 5.99 7.29 -5.72
CA THR A 377 6.39 8.58 -5.16
C THR A 377 5.52 9.76 -5.60
N LEU A 378 4.71 9.60 -6.65
CA LEU A 378 3.69 10.59 -7.04
C LEU A 378 2.61 10.76 -5.97
N PRO A 379 1.97 11.97 -5.86
CA PRO A 379 0.85 12.19 -4.96
C PRO A 379 -0.41 11.45 -5.46
N GLY A 380 -1.04 10.65 -4.62
CA GLY A 380 -2.21 9.84 -4.99
C GLY A 380 -2.00 8.36 -4.69
N THR A 381 -2.90 7.49 -5.11
CA THR A 381 -2.86 6.05 -4.87
C THR A 381 -2.26 5.31 -6.07
N PRO A 382 -1.11 4.65 -5.95
CA PRO A 382 -0.60 3.78 -7.01
C PRO A 382 -1.42 2.50 -7.11
N VAL A 383 -1.75 2.10 -8.34
CA VAL A 383 -2.50 0.87 -8.64
C VAL A 383 -1.68 0.02 -9.59
N PHE A 384 -1.33 -1.18 -9.16
CA PHE A 384 -0.55 -2.15 -9.92
C PHE A 384 -1.39 -3.37 -10.26
N SER A 385 -1.14 -3.98 -11.41
CA SER A 385 -1.67 -5.29 -11.75
C SER A 385 -0.75 -6.39 -11.23
N TYR A 386 -1.29 -7.58 -10.96
CA TYR A 386 -0.47 -8.73 -10.58
C TYR A 386 0.60 -8.99 -11.65
N GLY A 387 1.82 -9.26 -11.19
CA GLY A 387 2.97 -9.44 -12.07
C GLY A 387 3.78 -8.18 -12.35
N ASP A 388 3.25 -6.97 -12.13
CA ASP A 388 4.00 -5.72 -12.28
C ASP A 388 5.23 -5.66 -11.37
N GLU A 389 5.12 -6.29 -10.19
CA GLU A 389 6.20 -6.34 -9.21
C GLU A 389 7.37 -7.25 -9.62
N ILE A 390 7.14 -8.17 -10.55
CA ILE A 390 8.18 -9.08 -11.07
C ILE A 390 8.55 -8.80 -12.53
N GLY A 391 7.88 -7.85 -13.17
CA GLY A 391 8.05 -7.57 -14.61
C GLY A 391 7.50 -8.68 -15.50
N LEU A 392 6.32 -9.21 -15.15
CA LEU A 392 5.62 -10.24 -15.92
C LEU A 392 5.27 -9.71 -17.31
N GLU A 393 5.62 -10.45 -18.33
CA GLU A 393 5.33 -10.11 -19.72
C GLU A 393 4.09 -10.88 -20.22
N ALA A 394 3.21 -10.19 -20.94
CA ALA A 394 2.12 -10.84 -21.66
C ALA A 394 2.70 -11.50 -22.93
N ALA A 395 2.98 -12.79 -22.85
CA ALA A 395 3.33 -13.55 -24.05
C ALA A 395 2.06 -13.85 -24.84
N VAL A 396 1.81 -13.10 -25.91
CA VAL A 396 0.71 -13.37 -26.85
C VAL A 396 1.30 -14.05 -28.08
N PRO A 397 1.03 -15.35 -28.29
CA PRO A 397 1.37 -15.99 -29.55
C PRO A 397 0.61 -15.31 -30.71
N PRO A 398 1.23 -15.10 -31.87
CA PRO A 398 0.56 -14.49 -33.01
C PRO A 398 -0.74 -15.23 -33.37
N GLY A 399 -1.86 -14.50 -33.47
CA GLY A 399 -3.15 -15.06 -33.88
C GLY A 399 -3.99 -15.70 -32.76
N GLN A 400 -3.58 -15.60 -31.50
CA GLN A 400 -4.41 -16.03 -30.38
C GLN A 400 -5.05 -14.83 -29.64
N PRO A 401 -6.25 -15.00 -29.05
CA PRO A 401 -6.84 -13.96 -28.22
C PRO A 401 -5.95 -13.68 -26.99
N LEU A 402 -5.95 -12.43 -26.57
CA LEU A 402 -5.20 -11.99 -25.40
C LEU A 402 -5.71 -12.74 -24.17
N LYS A 403 -4.92 -13.68 -23.67
CA LYS A 403 -5.17 -14.32 -22.38
C LYS A 403 -4.37 -13.61 -21.30
N ALA A 404 -4.96 -13.52 -20.11
CA ALA A 404 -4.25 -13.02 -18.94
C ALA A 404 -2.96 -13.83 -18.72
N PRO A 405 -1.78 -13.20 -18.55
CA PRO A 405 -0.53 -13.92 -18.40
C PRO A 405 -0.49 -14.65 -17.07
N VAL A 406 -0.03 -15.88 -17.11
CA VAL A 406 0.08 -16.73 -15.91
C VAL A 406 1.19 -16.20 -15.00
N MET A 407 0.87 -16.01 -13.71
CA MET A 407 1.84 -15.58 -12.71
C MET A 407 2.97 -16.60 -12.53
N LEU A 408 4.20 -16.11 -12.53
CA LEU A 408 5.40 -16.94 -12.43
C LEU A 408 5.82 -17.10 -10.96
N TRP A 409 5.23 -18.09 -10.28
CA TRP A 409 5.51 -18.33 -8.86
C TRP A 409 6.88 -18.96 -8.64
N ASP A 410 7.15 -20.03 -9.39
CA ASP A 410 8.38 -20.80 -9.35
C ASP A 410 8.65 -21.43 -10.73
N GLU A 411 9.65 -22.31 -10.80
CA GLU A 411 10.05 -22.98 -12.04
C GLU A 411 8.97 -23.91 -12.61
N SER A 412 8.01 -24.38 -11.80
CA SER A 412 6.90 -25.23 -12.26
C SER A 412 5.84 -24.45 -13.05
N SER A 413 5.81 -23.13 -12.89
CA SER A 413 4.88 -22.23 -13.60
C SER A 413 5.17 -22.09 -15.09
N PHE A 414 6.33 -22.57 -15.58
CA PHE A 414 6.68 -22.46 -17.00
C PHE A 414 6.13 -23.62 -17.84
N PRO A 415 5.70 -23.35 -19.09
CA PRO A 415 5.51 -24.39 -20.10
C PRO A 415 6.82 -25.13 -20.33
N ASN A 416 6.76 -26.45 -20.53
CA ASN A 416 7.92 -27.37 -20.63
C ASN A 416 8.99 -26.97 -21.67
N THR A 417 8.66 -26.09 -22.62
CA THR A 417 9.53 -25.64 -23.72
C THR A 417 10.39 -24.39 -23.39
N SER A 418 10.16 -23.70 -22.28
CA SER A 418 10.77 -22.38 -22.01
C SER A 418 11.62 -22.31 -20.74
N ARG A 419 12.05 -23.44 -20.19
CA ARG A 419 12.70 -23.55 -18.88
C ARG A 419 14.02 -22.78 -18.70
N SER A 420 14.75 -22.46 -19.78
CA SER A 420 16.12 -21.93 -19.65
C SER A 420 16.22 -20.40 -19.56
N VAL A 421 15.20 -19.66 -19.97
CA VAL A 421 15.30 -18.17 -20.11
C VAL A 421 14.62 -17.43 -18.95
N SER A 422 13.86 -18.10 -18.11
CA SER A 422 12.87 -17.42 -17.26
C SER A 422 12.97 -17.69 -15.76
N SER A 423 13.91 -18.53 -15.30
CA SER A 423 14.00 -18.87 -13.86
C SER A 423 14.22 -17.65 -12.96
N SER A 424 14.98 -16.65 -13.42
CA SER A 424 15.21 -15.41 -12.69
C SER A 424 13.97 -14.48 -12.60
N LYS A 425 12.96 -14.71 -13.43
CA LYS A 425 11.73 -13.89 -13.45
C LYS A 425 10.64 -14.39 -12.49
N THR A 426 10.86 -15.49 -11.78
CA THR A 426 9.87 -16.03 -10.83
C THR A 426 9.84 -15.27 -9.52
N VAL A 427 8.68 -15.27 -8.85
CA VAL A 427 8.53 -14.75 -7.49
C VAL A 427 9.54 -15.36 -6.54
N LYS A 428 9.75 -16.68 -6.62
CA LYS A 428 10.70 -17.41 -5.78
C LYS A 428 12.14 -16.92 -5.97
N ALA A 429 12.61 -16.81 -7.20
CA ALA A 429 13.97 -16.35 -7.50
C ALA A 429 14.16 -14.88 -7.11
N GLN A 430 13.20 -14.01 -7.48
CA GLN A 430 13.27 -12.59 -7.15
C GLN A 430 13.15 -12.29 -5.65
N SER A 431 12.47 -13.15 -4.88
CA SER A 431 12.41 -13.02 -3.42
C SER A 431 13.75 -13.30 -2.73
N GLN A 432 14.65 -14.02 -3.39
CA GLN A 432 15.99 -14.34 -2.89
C GLN A 432 17.05 -13.33 -3.34
N ASP A 433 16.74 -12.50 -4.33
CA ASP A 433 17.64 -11.49 -4.88
C ASP A 433 17.30 -10.08 -4.34
N PRO A 434 18.16 -9.49 -3.48
CA PRO A 434 17.96 -8.12 -2.98
C PRO A 434 17.94 -7.07 -4.08
N GLY A 435 18.61 -7.33 -5.22
CA GLY A 435 18.64 -6.44 -6.39
C GLY A 435 17.48 -6.61 -7.35
N SER A 436 16.53 -7.52 -7.08
CA SER A 436 15.40 -7.82 -7.97
C SER A 436 14.37 -6.68 -8.05
N LEU A 437 13.54 -6.74 -9.09
CA LEU A 437 12.41 -5.82 -9.27
C LEU A 437 11.38 -5.97 -8.13
N LEU A 438 11.12 -7.19 -7.69
CA LEU A 438 10.24 -7.50 -6.55
C LEU A 438 10.76 -6.91 -5.24
N SER A 439 12.07 -7.00 -5.00
CA SER A 439 12.70 -6.39 -3.83
C SER A 439 12.55 -4.87 -3.84
N LEU A 440 12.76 -4.23 -4.99
CA LEU A 440 12.54 -2.81 -5.19
C LEU A 440 11.07 -2.43 -4.91
N PHE A 441 10.11 -3.16 -5.47
CA PHE A 441 8.69 -2.95 -5.25
C PHE A 441 8.33 -2.97 -3.75
N ARG A 442 8.75 -4.01 -3.02
CA ARG A 442 8.49 -4.15 -1.57
C ARG A 442 9.06 -2.97 -0.77
N ARG A 443 10.26 -2.54 -1.10
CA ARG A 443 10.93 -1.41 -0.44
C ARG A 443 10.23 -0.09 -0.72
N LEU A 444 9.82 0.16 -1.96
CA LEU A 444 9.06 1.36 -2.34
C LEU A 444 7.69 1.40 -1.65
N SER A 445 6.99 0.27 -1.64
CA SER A 445 5.69 0.15 -0.96
C SER A 445 5.82 0.39 0.56
N ASP A 446 6.88 -0.12 1.19
CA ASP A 446 7.17 0.10 2.60
C ASP A 446 7.47 1.59 2.88
N GLN A 447 8.34 2.22 2.10
CA GLN A 447 8.63 3.66 2.22
C GLN A 447 7.38 4.50 2.03
N ARG A 448 6.59 4.23 0.98
CA ARG A 448 5.32 4.92 0.73
C ARG A 448 4.37 4.84 1.93
N SER A 449 4.29 3.70 2.60
CA SER A 449 3.36 3.49 3.72
C SER A 449 3.79 4.14 5.03
N LYS A 450 5.08 4.44 5.19
CA LYS A 450 5.66 4.99 6.43
C LYS A 450 5.86 6.50 6.39
N GLU A 451 6.26 7.03 5.24
CA GLU A 451 6.73 8.41 5.12
C GLU A 451 5.60 9.38 4.83
N ARG A 452 5.30 10.28 5.78
CA ARG A 452 4.22 11.27 5.66
C ARG A 452 4.37 12.16 4.43
N SER A 453 5.60 12.57 4.11
CA SER A 453 5.86 13.38 2.93
C SER A 453 5.56 12.65 1.62
N LEU A 454 5.73 11.32 1.56
CA LEU A 454 5.32 10.53 0.40
C LEU A 454 3.81 10.27 0.39
N LEU A 455 3.18 10.08 1.56
CA LEU A 455 1.75 9.81 1.68
C LEU A 455 0.90 11.01 1.24
N HIS A 456 1.08 12.15 1.87
CA HIS A 456 0.22 13.32 1.70
C HIS A 456 0.97 14.65 1.57
N GLY A 457 2.30 14.57 1.36
CA GLY A 457 3.11 15.76 1.20
C GLY A 457 2.82 16.53 -0.08
N ASP A 458 3.10 17.81 -0.01
CA ASP A 458 3.04 18.72 -1.16
C ASP A 458 4.02 18.23 -2.26
N PHE A 459 3.71 18.56 -3.51
CA PHE A 459 4.46 18.11 -4.68
C PHE A 459 5.00 19.32 -5.44
N HIS A 460 6.31 19.42 -5.54
CA HIS A 460 6.99 20.55 -6.20
C HIS A 460 7.93 20.02 -7.27
N ILE A 461 7.65 20.35 -8.52
CA ILE A 461 8.48 19.96 -9.67
C ILE A 461 9.71 20.85 -9.72
N LEU A 462 10.87 20.26 -9.96
CA LEU A 462 12.13 20.97 -10.17
C LEU A 462 12.45 21.05 -11.65
N SER A 463 12.94 22.19 -12.11
CA SER A 463 13.48 22.28 -13.46
C SER A 463 14.73 21.40 -13.59
N SER A 464 14.70 20.49 -14.54
CA SER A 464 15.79 19.57 -14.86
C SER A 464 15.98 19.45 -16.37
N GLY A 465 16.98 18.69 -16.82
CA GLY A 465 17.23 18.48 -18.26
C GLY A 465 16.07 17.80 -19.00
N PRO A 466 16.10 17.69 -20.33
CA PRO A 466 15.00 17.15 -21.13
C PRO A 466 14.67 15.68 -20.84
N ASP A 467 15.68 14.90 -20.44
CA ASP A 467 15.53 13.49 -20.12
C ASP A 467 15.37 13.24 -18.62
N LEU A 468 15.48 14.29 -17.79
CA LEU A 468 15.30 14.19 -16.35
C LEU A 468 13.90 14.67 -15.97
N PHE A 469 13.30 13.96 -15.01
CA PHE A 469 12.14 14.42 -14.28
C PHE A 469 12.45 14.42 -12.79
N SER A 470 12.32 15.58 -12.13
CA SER A 470 12.71 15.76 -10.74
C SER A 470 11.65 16.52 -9.97
N TYR A 471 11.41 16.11 -8.73
CA TYR A 471 10.43 16.76 -7.85
C TYR A 471 10.73 16.49 -6.38
N VAL A 472 10.19 17.37 -5.53
CA VAL A 472 10.26 17.25 -4.07
C VAL A 472 8.89 16.88 -3.52
N ARG A 473 8.88 15.96 -2.56
CA ARG A 473 7.74 15.63 -1.72
C ARG A 473 8.04 16.10 -0.30
N GLN A 474 7.16 16.90 0.27
CA GLN A 474 7.37 17.48 1.60
C GLN A 474 6.07 17.60 2.39
N TRP A 475 6.13 17.33 3.67
CA TRP A 475 5.03 17.52 4.61
C TRP A 475 5.51 18.19 5.88
N ASP A 476 5.05 19.43 6.11
CA ASP A 476 5.32 20.20 7.34
C ASP A 476 6.80 20.08 7.78
N GLN A 477 7.05 19.68 9.01
CA GLN A 477 8.37 19.54 9.64
C GLN A 477 8.94 18.12 9.51
N ASN A 478 8.34 17.26 8.66
CA ASN A 478 8.84 15.91 8.44
C ASN A 478 10.01 15.88 7.46
N GLU A 479 10.66 14.73 7.39
CA GLU A 479 11.66 14.42 6.37
C GLU A 479 11.13 14.69 4.97
N ARG A 480 11.96 15.27 4.13
CA ARG A 480 11.64 15.64 2.75
C ARG A 480 12.30 14.68 1.79
N PHE A 481 11.64 14.43 0.67
CA PHE A 481 12.13 13.51 -0.34
C PHE A 481 12.30 14.23 -1.67
N LEU A 482 13.50 14.10 -2.22
CA LEU A 482 13.83 14.49 -3.58
C LEU A 482 13.86 13.24 -4.45
N VAL A 483 13.08 13.24 -5.51
CA VAL A 483 13.05 12.19 -6.51
C VAL A 483 13.66 12.72 -7.79
N VAL A 484 14.64 11.99 -8.34
CA VAL A 484 15.30 12.33 -9.61
C VAL A 484 15.26 11.09 -10.51
N LEU A 485 14.70 11.23 -11.69
CA LEU A 485 14.46 10.15 -12.65
C LEU A 485 15.16 10.47 -13.97
N ASN A 486 16.04 9.59 -14.44
CA ASN A 486 16.69 9.70 -15.75
C ASN A 486 16.02 8.76 -16.75
N PHE A 487 15.24 9.30 -17.67
CA PHE A 487 14.59 8.56 -18.77
C PHE A 487 15.50 8.37 -19.97
N GLY A 488 16.65 9.09 -20.00
CA GLY A 488 17.60 9.05 -21.11
C GLY A 488 18.46 7.77 -21.13
N ASN A 489 18.98 7.49 -22.32
CA ASN A 489 19.88 6.36 -22.58
C ASN A 489 21.36 6.67 -22.23
N VAL A 490 21.63 7.84 -21.65
CA VAL A 490 22.97 8.30 -21.27
C VAL A 490 22.99 8.73 -19.81
N GLY A 491 24.13 8.50 -19.15
CA GLY A 491 24.37 9.04 -17.83
C GLY A 491 24.50 10.57 -17.88
N GLN A 492 23.90 11.27 -16.93
CA GLN A 492 23.92 12.73 -16.92
C GLN A 492 23.90 13.34 -15.52
N PRO A 493 24.46 14.55 -15.35
CA PRO A 493 24.41 15.26 -14.08
C PRO A 493 23.00 15.78 -13.79
N ALA A 494 22.56 15.68 -12.54
CA ALA A 494 21.32 16.25 -12.06
C ALA A 494 21.44 17.77 -11.85
N LYS A 495 21.16 18.55 -12.87
CA LYS A 495 21.08 20.01 -12.74
C LYS A 495 19.68 20.40 -12.27
N LEU A 496 19.54 20.69 -10.97
CA LEU A 496 18.24 20.93 -10.33
C LEU A 496 17.99 22.44 -10.18
N GLY A 497 17.02 22.96 -10.90
CA GLY A 497 16.55 24.34 -10.72
C GLY A 497 15.52 24.44 -9.59
N THR A 498 15.78 25.28 -8.62
CA THR A 498 14.98 25.41 -7.38
C THR A 498 13.92 26.52 -7.41
N SER A 499 13.76 27.20 -8.54
CA SER A 499 12.86 28.36 -8.67
C SER A 499 11.38 28.09 -8.38
N SER A 500 10.97 26.84 -8.46
CA SER A 500 9.59 26.41 -8.17
C SER A 500 9.36 25.98 -6.72
N LEU A 501 10.41 25.92 -5.91
CA LEU A 501 10.28 25.57 -4.50
C LEU A 501 9.72 26.75 -3.69
N PRO A 502 8.88 26.50 -2.67
CA PRO A 502 8.50 27.52 -1.71
C PRO A 502 9.73 28.13 -1.03
N THR A 503 9.65 29.39 -0.64
CA THR A 503 10.73 30.10 0.08
C THR A 503 11.14 29.40 1.38
N SER A 504 10.25 28.61 1.96
CA SER A 504 10.50 27.78 3.16
C SER A 504 11.25 26.48 2.86
N THR A 505 11.58 26.21 1.60
CA THR A 505 12.25 24.95 1.19
C THR A 505 13.50 25.27 0.40
N SER A 506 14.64 24.94 0.96
CA SER A 506 15.92 24.96 0.26
C SER A 506 16.44 23.53 0.11
N LEU A 507 17.07 23.23 -1.01
CA LEU A 507 17.82 21.98 -1.17
C LEU A 507 19.16 22.13 -0.44
N PRO A 508 19.52 21.22 0.47
CA PRO A 508 20.82 21.25 1.11
C PRO A 508 21.91 20.80 0.12
N ALA A 509 23.16 21.13 0.39
CA ALA A 509 24.30 20.69 -0.43
C ALA A 509 24.47 19.16 -0.39
N ARG A 510 24.07 18.51 0.71
CA ARG A 510 24.17 17.05 0.90
C ARG A 510 22.80 16.46 1.27
N VAL A 511 22.51 15.30 0.69
CA VAL A 511 21.28 14.53 0.90
C VAL A 511 21.62 13.05 1.09
N ASP A 512 20.76 12.31 1.75
CA ASP A 512 20.95 10.88 1.96
C ASP A 512 20.29 10.07 0.85
N LEU A 513 21.02 9.18 0.21
CA LEU A 513 20.48 8.25 -0.78
C LEU A 513 19.72 7.12 -0.06
N MET A 514 18.41 7.16 -0.13
CA MET A 514 17.55 6.14 0.47
C MET A 514 17.39 4.91 -0.42
N LEU A 515 17.28 5.12 -1.73
CA LEU A 515 17.02 4.06 -2.68
C LEU A 515 17.46 4.48 -4.09
N SER A 516 18.11 3.54 -4.79
CA SER A 516 18.38 3.62 -6.23
C SER A 516 17.66 2.48 -6.96
N THR A 517 17.20 2.77 -8.17
CA THR A 517 16.68 1.74 -9.07
C THR A 517 17.79 0.85 -9.65
N GLN A 518 19.05 1.30 -9.59
CA GLN A 518 20.20 0.51 -10.02
C GLN A 518 20.74 -0.36 -8.87
N PRO A 519 20.81 -1.69 -9.04
CA PRO A 519 21.13 -2.62 -7.94
C PRO A 519 22.55 -2.44 -7.34
N GLY A 520 23.48 -1.86 -8.08
CA GLY A 520 24.88 -1.71 -7.65
C GLY A 520 25.19 -0.43 -6.90
N ARG A 521 24.26 0.53 -6.81
CA ARG A 521 24.50 1.82 -6.15
C ARG A 521 24.41 1.69 -4.64
N LYS A 522 25.45 2.16 -3.94
CA LYS A 522 25.54 2.08 -2.48
C LYS A 522 24.52 3.02 -1.83
N GLU A 523 23.56 2.45 -1.14
CA GLU A 523 22.52 3.17 -0.41
C GLU A 523 23.00 3.64 0.97
N SER A 524 22.21 4.51 1.59
CA SER A 524 22.53 5.17 2.87
C SER A 524 23.81 6.00 2.85
N ALA A 525 24.32 6.33 1.65
CA ALA A 525 25.43 7.24 1.49
C ALA A 525 24.92 8.68 1.42
N SER A 526 25.62 9.60 2.09
CA SER A 526 25.40 11.03 1.90
C SER A 526 26.02 11.46 0.56
N VAL A 527 25.21 12.09 -0.29
CA VAL A 527 25.57 12.48 -1.67
C VAL A 527 25.53 13.99 -1.79
N GLU A 528 26.52 14.58 -2.46
CA GLU A 528 26.54 16.00 -2.81
C GLU A 528 25.66 16.25 -4.03
N LEU A 529 24.67 17.14 -3.91
CA LEU A 529 23.74 17.43 -5.01
C LEU A 529 24.40 18.09 -6.20
N GLU A 530 25.43 18.89 -6.00
CA GLU A 530 26.17 19.57 -7.07
C GLU A 530 26.89 18.57 -8.01
N HIS A 531 27.33 17.44 -7.46
CA HIS A 531 28.04 16.38 -8.19
C HIS A 531 27.18 15.15 -8.47
N LEU A 532 25.87 15.26 -8.25
CA LEU A 532 24.96 14.14 -8.46
C LEU A 532 24.86 13.79 -9.94
N THR A 533 25.23 12.55 -10.27
CA THR A 533 25.07 11.97 -11.61
C THR A 533 24.17 10.76 -11.54
N LEU A 534 23.34 10.59 -12.55
CA LEU A 534 22.48 9.41 -12.72
C LEU A 534 22.96 8.61 -13.92
N GLU A 535 22.98 7.30 -13.75
CA GLU A 535 23.18 6.34 -14.84
C GLU A 535 21.99 6.35 -15.82
N PRO A 536 22.11 5.78 -17.02
CA PRO A 536 20.99 5.60 -17.93
C PRO A 536 19.84 4.86 -17.23
N HIS A 537 18.62 5.37 -17.37
CA HIS A 537 17.38 4.79 -16.78
C HIS A 537 17.44 4.61 -15.26
N GLU A 538 18.25 5.38 -14.58
CA GLU A 538 18.33 5.38 -13.12
C GLU A 538 17.34 6.36 -12.50
N GLY A 539 16.72 5.93 -11.42
CA GLY A 539 15.91 6.77 -10.53
C GLY A 539 16.46 6.73 -9.11
N LEU A 540 16.47 7.87 -8.45
CA LEU A 540 16.96 8.04 -7.08
C LEU A 540 15.84 8.57 -6.19
N LEU A 541 15.70 7.97 -5.01
CA LEU A 541 14.94 8.51 -3.88
C LEU A 541 15.92 9.01 -2.84
N LEU A 542 15.98 10.32 -2.67
CA LEU A 542 16.89 11.03 -1.80
C LEU A 542 16.11 11.66 -0.64
N ARG A 543 16.66 11.64 0.55
CA ARG A 543 16.05 12.19 1.76
C ARG A 543 16.89 13.34 2.32
N PHE A 544 16.22 14.35 2.83
CA PHE A 544 16.85 15.45 3.55
C PHE A 544 15.94 15.99 4.66
N PRO A 545 16.53 16.51 5.76
CA PRO A 545 15.75 16.96 6.91
C PRO A 545 15.02 18.26 6.62
N TYR A 546 13.98 18.51 7.40
CA TYR A 546 13.39 19.84 7.54
C TYR A 546 14.42 20.77 8.21
N VAL A 547 14.62 21.95 7.63
CA VAL A 547 15.38 23.04 8.25
C VAL A 547 14.38 24.14 8.58
N ALA A 548 14.28 24.50 9.89
CA ALA A 548 13.36 25.50 10.42
C ALA A 548 13.75 26.94 10.01
#